data_bb172590c90a72c266a2f87997ee631a
#
_entry.id   bb172590c90a72c266a2f87997ee631a
#
_cell.length_a   1.000
_cell.length_b   1.000
_cell.length_c   1.000
_cell.angle_alpha   90.00
_cell.angle_beta   90.00
_cell.angle_gamma   90.00
#
_symmetry.space_group_name_H-M   'P 1'
#
loop_
_entity.id
_entity.type
_entity.pdbx_description
1 polymer ?
#
loop_
_entity_poly.entity_id
_entity_poly.type
_entity_poly.pdbx_seq_one_letter_code
_entity_poly.pdbx_strand_id
1 'polypeptide(L)'
;KDGSYSGSHICEFAEINDMTISKMNVCVDNKPGVMAGFGLPQLEKYIKKMQEHGYTVVVFTQDNPSKNTTRSLSAIYSPGTFFSNDTSSSSLCDNTSGLSNNTTCIWIHYSAKNNSVKEMLTIGISNIDIFTGKTSINEICCEYYHNPTTYDELEKFISIYNPSETIIISNLGREIIDSIIQFTGITSRQIHIIELDNDC
;
A
#
# COMPACT_ATOMS: atom_id res chain seq x y z
N LYS A 1 16.53 -8.65 30.24
CA LYS A 1 16.93 -7.32 29.73
C LYS A 1 16.55 -7.37 28.27
N ASP A 2 15.34 -6.92 27.97
CA ASP A 2 14.88 -6.85 26.63
C ASP A 2 15.52 -5.65 25.94
N GLY A 3 16.21 -5.92 24.84
CA GLY A 3 16.87 -4.92 24.03
C GLY A 3 15.90 -4.18 23.14
N SER A 4 14.68 -3.87 23.64
CA SER A 4 13.70 -3.15 22.86
C SER A 4 14.19 -1.74 22.55
N TYR A 5 14.44 -1.48 21.28
CA TYR A 5 14.69 -0.15 20.76
C TYR A 5 13.35 0.54 20.58
N SER A 6 13.02 1.49 21.46
CA SER A 6 11.79 2.25 21.39
C SER A 6 11.81 3.20 20.20
N GLY A 7 10.84 3.15 19.33
CA GLY A 7 10.51 4.16 18.34
C GLY A 7 11.18 4.03 16.96
N SER A 8 11.82 2.92 16.61
CA SER A 8 12.32 2.71 15.26
C SER A 8 12.13 1.28 14.78
N HIS A 9 11.70 1.11 13.54
CA HIS A 9 11.64 -0.17 12.84
C HIS A 9 13.01 -0.59 12.27
N ILE A 10 14.12 -0.12 12.86
CA ILE A 10 15.45 -0.34 12.31
C ILE A 10 15.86 -1.82 12.32
N CYS A 11 15.43 -2.58 13.33
CA CYS A 11 15.71 -4.01 13.40
C CYS A 11 15.00 -4.76 12.28
N GLU A 12 13.73 -4.48 12.09
CA GLU A 12 12.89 -5.04 11.04
C GLU A 12 13.40 -4.64 9.65
N PHE A 13 13.74 -3.36 9.47
CA PHE A 13 14.37 -2.87 8.23
C PHE A 13 15.68 -3.61 7.93
N ALA A 14 16.51 -3.81 8.93
CA ALA A 14 17.80 -4.50 8.77
C ALA A 14 17.59 -5.99 8.45
N GLU A 15 16.62 -6.64 9.08
CA GLU A 15 16.27 -8.05 8.84
C GLU A 15 15.75 -8.25 7.41
N ILE A 16 14.77 -7.45 6.98
CA ILE A 16 14.21 -7.52 5.62
C ILE A 16 15.30 -7.32 4.56
N ASN A 17 16.27 -6.44 4.83
CA ASN A 17 17.29 -6.06 3.86
C ASN A 17 18.63 -6.80 4.03
N ASP A 18 18.72 -7.79 4.91
CA ASP A 18 19.93 -8.56 5.21
C ASP A 18 21.10 -7.65 5.62
N MET A 19 20.81 -6.65 6.46
CA MET A 19 21.78 -5.65 6.90
C MET A 19 22.26 -5.89 8.31
N THR A 20 23.52 -5.48 8.57
CA THR A 20 24.08 -5.47 9.91
C THR A 20 23.72 -4.18 10.62
N ILE A 21 23.27 -4.29 11.87
CA ILE A 21 23.02 -3.14 12.75
C ILE A 21 24.33 -2.74 13.44
N SER A 22 24.71 -1.48 13.30
CA SER A 22 25.88 -0.89 13.94
C SER A 22 25.48 -0.02 15.14
N LYS A 23 26.28 -0.04 16.20
CA LYS A 23 26.09 0.86 17.34
C LYS A 23 26.63 2.25 16.99
N MET A 24 25.88 3.28 17.34
CA MET A 24 26.33 4.67 17.24
C MET A 24 26.99 5.11 18.55
N ASN A 25 27.95 6.04 18.45
CA ASN A 25 28.54 6.68 19.62
C ASN A 25 27.64 7.76 20.26
N VAL A 26 26.41 7.87 19.79
CA VAL A 26 25.40 8.83 20.29
C VAL A 26 24.37 8.06 21.10
N CYS A 27 24.10 8.55 22.31
CA CYS A 27 23.01 8.03 23.14
C CYS A 27 21.76 8.89 22.96
N VAL A 28 20.61 8.24 22.78
CA VAL A 28 19.28 8.86 22.79
C VAL A 28 18.55 8.28 24.01
N ASP A 29 18.07 9.14 24.91
CA ASP A 29 17.40 8.73 26.16
C ASP A 29 18.21 7.73 26.99
N ASN A 30 19.52 7.98 27.16
CA ASN A 30 20.47 7.10 27.86
C ASN A 30 20.63 5.68 27.27
N LYS A 31 20.17 5.43 26.05
CA LYS A 31 20.39 4.18 25.32
C LYS A 31 21.32 4.43 24.14
N PRO A 32 22.25 3.49 23.84
CA PRO A 32 23.11 3.64 22.68
C PRO A 32 22.25 3.64 21.41
N GLY A 33 22.45 4.63 20.56
CA GLY A 33 21.83 4.69 19.25
C GLY A 33 22.31 3.53 18.36
N VAL A 34 21.47 3.10 17.47
CA VAL A 34 21.77 2.06 16.46
C VAL A 34 21.47 2.60 15.07
N MET A 35 22.18 2.09 14.08
CA MET A 35 21.94 2.41 12.69
C MET A 35 22.15 1.20 11.78
N ALA A 36 21.37 1.13 10.72
CA ALA A 36 21.64 0.33 9.54
C ALA A 36 21.87 1.30 8.37
N GLY A 37 22.94 1.13 7.63
CA GLY A 37 23.33 2.07 6.59
C GLY A 37 23.68 1.37 5.27
N PHE A 38 23.42 2.06 4.17
CA PHE A 38 23.73 1.61 2.82
C PHE A 38 24.16 2.76 1.93
N GLY A 39 24.81 2.45 0.82
CA GLY A 39 25.18 3.45 -0.18
C GLY A 39 23.98 3.92 -1.02
N LEU A 40 23.97 5.21 -1.38
CA LEU A 40 22.89 5.80 -2.20
C LEU A 40 22.54 5.01 -3.46
N PRO A 41 23.48 4.40 -4.21
CA PRO A 41 23.14 3.58 -5.38
C PRO A 41 22.27 2.35 -5.08
N GLN A 42 22.18 1.93 -3.83
CA GLN A 42 21.39 0.78 -3.40
C GLN A 42 19.98 1.18 -2.91
N LEU A 43 19.65 2.46 -2.87
CA LEU A 43 18.39 2.98 -2.32
C LEU A 43 17.17 2.33 -2.97
N GLU A 44 17.12 2.28 -4.31
CA GLU A 44 16.00 1.71 -5.06
C GLU A 44 15.77 0.22 -4.72
N LYS A 45 16.85 -0.55 -4.61
CA LYS A 45 16.77 -1.96 -4.22
C LYS A 45 16.10 -2.15 -2.86
N TYR A 46 16.46 -1.30 -1.89
CA TYR A 46 15.91 -1.39 -0.54
C TYR A 46 14.48 -0.86 -0.46
N ILE A 47 14.15 0.18 -1.20
CA ILE A 47 12.76 0.65 -1.35
C ILE A 47 11.89 -0.49 -1.87
N LYS A 48 12.31 -1.16 -2.95
CA LYS A 48 11.57 -2.27 -3.55
C LYS A 48 11.33 -3.41 -2.54
N LYS A 49 12.37 -3.84 -1.84
CA LYS A 49 12.23 -4.89 -0.80
C LYS A 49 11.24 -4.49 0.28
N MET A 50 11.29 -3.26 0.78
CA MET A 50 10.36 -2.78 1.79
C MET A 50 8.91 -2.76 1.28
N GLN A 51 8.69 -2.33 0.04
CA GLN A 51 7.36 -2.32 -0.57
C GLN A 51 6.82 -3.73 -0.81
N GLU A 52 7.68 -4.70 -1.17
CA GLU A 52 7.33 -6.11 -1.27
C GLU A 52 6.81 -6.69 0.06
N HIS A 53 7.23 -6.09 1.19
CA HIS A 53 6.74 -6.42 2.53
C HIS A 53 5.58 -5.52 3.01
N GLY A 54 5.02 -4.70 2.12
CA GLY A 54 3.85 -3.87 2.41
C GLY A 54 4.15 -2.52 3.10
N TYR A 55 5.43 -2.11 3.19
CA TYR A 55 5.80 -0.83 3.82
C TYR A 55 5.71 0.34 2.85
N THR A 56 5.25 1.48 3.37
CA THR A 56 5.45 2.77 2.71
C THR A 56 6.79 3.35 3.16
N VAL A 57 7.66 3.65 2.22
CA VAL A 57 9.00 4.18 2.47
C VAL A 57 9.01 5.69 2.31
N VAL A 58 9.42 6.40 3.36
CA VAL A 58 9.56 7.86 3.34
C VAL A 58 11.02 8.22 3.31
N VAL A 59 11.46 8.91 2.28
CA VAL A 59 12.85 9.28 2.05
C VAL A 59 13.08 10.76 2.39
N PHE A 60 13.98 11.02 3.32
CA PHE A 60 14.48 12.35 3.63
C PHE A 60 15.90 12.51 3.14
N THR A 61 16.17 13.59 2.44
CA THR A 61 17.52 13.97 1.99
C THR A 61 18.08 15.11 2.80
N GLN A 62 19.38 15.17 2.85
CA GLN A 62 20.12 16.24 3.53
C GLN A 62 20.29 17.42 2.60
N ASP A 63 19.85 18.61 3.02
CA ASP A 63 19.83 19.80 2.16
C ASP A 63 21.21 20.40 1.89
N ASN A 64 22.13 20.30 2.86
CA ASN A 64 23.50 20.83 2.74
C ASN A 64 24.53 19.96 3.48
N PRO A 65 25.78 19.85 2.99
CA PRO A 65 26.83 19.05 3.62
C PRO A 65 27.49 19.75 4.87
N SER A 66 26.82 20.74 5.47
CA SER A 66 27.34 21.47 6.64
C SER A 66 27.09 20.75 7.97
N LYS A 67 27.77 21.14 9.06
CA LYS A 67 27.63 20.51 10.38
C LYS A 67 26.22 20.62 10.98
N ASN A 68 25.44 21.63 10.59
CA ASN A 68 24.05 21.83 11.01
C ASN A 68 23.12 21.61 9.81
N THR A 69 22.95 20.36 9.46
CA THR A 69 22.14 19.98 8.29
C THR A 69 20.68 19.79 8.66
N THR A 70 19.81 20.44 7.91
CA THR A 70 18.37 20.15 7.86
C THR A 70 18.11 19.00 6.90
N ARG A 71 17.05 18.26 7.14
CA ARG A 71 16.58 17.20 6.25
C ARG A 71 15.20 17.59 5.73
N SER A 72 15.03 17.53 4.42
CA SER A 72 13.75 17.74 3.75
C SER A 72 13.18 16.43 3.23
N LEU A 73 11.86 16.36 3.16
CA LEU A 73 11.16 15.25 2.53
C LEU A 73 11.48 15.23 1.04
N SER A 74 12.07 14.15 0.57
CA SER A 74 12.43 13.97 -0.84
C SER A 74 11.34 13.19 -1.60
N ALA A 75 10.89 12.06 -1.04
CA ALA A 75 9.90 11.22 -1.68
C ALA A 75 9.17 10.30 -0.69
N ILE A 76 7.99 9.85 -1.10
CA ILE A 76 7.20 8.81 -0.42
C ILE A 76 6.88 7.74 -1.46
N TYR A 77 7.20 6.49 -1.14
CA TYR A 77 6.97 5.33 -2.01
C TYR A 77 6.05 4.34 -1.29
N SER A 78 4.81 4.21 -1.74
CA SER A 78 3.91 3.13 -1.34
C SER A 78 4.04 1.93 -2.27
N PRO A 79 3.53 0.74 -1.93
CA PRO A 79 3.54 -0.42 -2.83
C PRO A 79 2.94 -0.15 -4.21
N GLY A 80 1.90 0.69 -4.27
CA GLY A 80 1.22 1.07 -5.51
C GLY A 80 1.88 2.22 -6.29
N THR A 81 2.86 2.95 -5.74
CA THR A 81 3.44 4.14 -6.37
C THR A 81 4.90 4.00 -6.77
N PHE A 82 5.47 2.82 -6.68
CA PHE A 82 6.86 2.60 -7.02
C PHE A 82 7.07 2.39 -8.53
N PHE A 83 7.93 3.21 -9.10
CA PHE A 83 8.48 3.03 -10.45
C PHE A 83 9.95 2.62 -10.32
N SER A 84 10.32 1.41 -10.73
CA SER A 84 11.74 1.09 -10.90
C SER A 84 12.22 1.67 -12.22
N ASN A 85 13.22 2.55 -12.16
CA ASN A 85 13.92 3.03 -13.36
C ASN A 85 14.96 2.03 -13.88
N ASP A 86 14.82 0.74 -13.60
CA ASP A 86 15.72 -0.31 -14.07
C ASP A 86 15.63 -0.50 -15.60
N THR A 87 15.89 0.58 -16.34
CA THR A 87 16.22 0.50 -17.77
C THR A 87 17.64 -0.03 -18.04
N SER A 88 18.38 -0.40 -16.99
CA SER A 88 19.79 -0.82 -17.12
C SER A 88 20.00 -2.33 -17.26
N SER A 89 18.98 -3.15 -17.24
CA SER A 89 19.11 -4.55 -17.68
C SER A 89 18.68 -4.68 -19.14
N SER A 90 19.59 -4.34 -20.03
CA SER A 90 19.58 -4.76 -21.43
C SER A 90 19.73 -6.28 -21.55
N SER A 91 18.76 -7.01 -21.05
CA SER A 91 18.50 -8.36 -21.50
C SER A 91 17.27 -8.27 -22.40
N LEU A 92 17.55 -8.28 -23.69
CA LEU A 92 16.64 -8.57 -24.78
C LEU A 92 15.94 -9.92 -24.52
N CYS A 93 14.97 -9.92 -23.65
CA CYS A 93 14.00 -10.99 -23.52
C CYS A 93 12.63 -10.35 -23.61
N ASP A 94 11.91 -10.70 -24.66
CA ASP A 94 10.55 -10.32 -25.04
C ASP A 94 9.45 -10.64 -23.99
N ASN A 95 9.68 -10.37 -22.72
CA ASN A 95 8.74 -10.63 -21.62
C ASN A 95 8.37 -9.35 -20.84
N THR A 96 8.07 -8.27 -21.54
CA THR A 96 7.41 -7.09 -20.93
C THR A 96 5.95 -7.35 -20.57
N SER A 97 5.44 -8.55 -20.81
CA SER A 97 4.05 -8.95 -20.50
C SER A 97 3.80 -9.34 -19.03
N GLY A 98 4.78 -9.17 -18.13
CA GLY A 98 4.67 -9.63 -16.75
C GLY A 98 4.79 -8.56 -15.66
N LEU A 99 5.11 -7.31 -16.01
CA LEU A 99 5.24 -6.25 -15.03
C LEU A 99 3.96 -5.39 -15.03
N SER A 100 3.02 -5.72 -14.18
CA SER A 100 1.89 -4.86 -13.85
C SER A 100 1.98 -4.45 -12.38
N ASN A 101 1.70 -3.20 -12.09
CA ASN A 101 1.54 -2.71 -10.73
C ASN A 101 0.21 -1.97 -10.64
N ASN A 102 -0.81 -2.67 -10.18
CA ASN A 102 -2.16 -2.18 -10.12
C ASN A 102 -2.45 -1.53 -8.76
N THR A 103 -3.05 -0.35 -8.80
CA THR A 103 -3.67 0.31 -7.67
C THR A 103 -5.16 0.42 -7.93
N THR A 104 -5.98 -0.07 -7.01
CA THR A 104 -7.43 -0.12 -7.14
C THR A 104 -8.10 0.74 -6.08
N CYS A 105 -9.07 1.55 -6.49
CA CYS A 105 -9.96 2.25 -5.58
C CYS A 105 -11.36 1.67 -5.71
N ILE A 106 -11.96 1.31 -4.57
CA ILE A 106 -13.29 0.70 -4.44
C ILE A 106 -14.14 1.64 -3.59
N TRP A 107 -15.19 2.18 -4.18
CA TRP A 107 -16.17 2.96 -3.48
C TRP A 107 -17.44 2.11 -3.26
N ILE A 108 -17.82 1.89 -2.00
CA ILE A 108 -18.95 1.05 -1.63
C ILE A 108 -19.97 1.90 -0.91
N HIS A 109 -21.15 2.01 -1.49
CA HIS A 109 -22.26 2.76 -0.92
C HIS A 109 -23.45 1.86 -0.66
N TYR A 110 -23.87 1.80 0.59
CA TYR A 110 -25.07 1.15 1.03
C TYR A 110 -26.18 2.17 1.18
N SER A 111 -27.34 1.90 0.54
CA SER A 111 -28.55 2.68 0.67
C SER A 111 -29.59 1.89 1.46
N ALA A 112 -29.97 2.43 2.61
CA ALA A 112 -30.97 1.81 3.47
C ALA A 112 -32.36 1.84 2.83
N LYS A 113 -33.19 0.88 3.25
CA LYS A 113 -34.58 0.75 2.82
C LYS A 113 -35.41 1.94 3.27
N ASN A 114 -35.93 2.70 2.32
CA ASN A 114 -37.05 3.63 2.56
C ASN A 114 -38.36 2.93 2.16
N ASN A 115 -39.49 3.29 2.77
CA ASN A 115 -40.82 2.63 2.72
C ASN A 115 -41.29 1.99 1.39
N SER A 116 -40.54 2.14 0.30
CA SER A 116 -40.88 1.61 -1.03
C SER A 116 -39.65 1.12 -1.84
N VAL A 117 -38.43 1.24 -1.30
CA VAL A 117 -37.20 0.91 -2.02
C VAL A 117 -36.45 -0.21 -1.27
N LYS A 118 -35.98 -1.22 -1.98
CA LYS A 118 -35.15 -2.29 -1.43
C LYS A 118 -33.80 -1.74 -0.97
N GLU A 119 -33.16 -2.44 -0.06
CA GLU A 119 -31.77 -2.17 0.31
C GLU A 119 -30.87 -2.41 -0.92
N MET A 120 -30.07 -1.42 -1.28
CA MET A 120 -29.23 -1.46 -2.46
C MET A 120 -27.78 -1.25 -2.10
N LEU A 121 -26.91 -1.97 -2.78
CA LEU A 121 -25.48 -1.79 -2.74
C LEU A 121 -25.01 -1.31 -4.11
N THR A 122 -24.29 -0.19 -4.10
CA THR A 122 -23.59 0.34 -5.28
C THR A 122 -22.09 0.27 -5.03
N ILE A 123 -21.35 -0.35 -5.94
CA ILE A 123 -19.91 -0.47 -5.87
C ILE A 123 -19.31 0.17 -7.14
N GLY A 124 -18.57 1.25 -6.97
CA GLY A 124 -17.76 1.85 -8.03
C GLY A 124 -16.32 1.37 -7.88
N ILE A 125 -15.73 0.90 -8.96
CA ILE A 125 -14.35 0.37 -8.94
C ILE A 125 -13.54 1.08 -10.01
N SER A 126 -12.36 1.56 -9.64
CA SER A 126 -11.37 2.06 -10.58
C SER A 126 -10.02 1.41 -10.33
N ASN A 127 -9.35 1.03 -11.40
CA ASN A 127 -8.00 0.46 -11.36
C ASN A 127 -7.09 1.22 -12.31
N ILE A 128 -5.85 1.40 -11.89
CA ILE A 128 -4.78 1.94 -12.72
C ILE A 128 -3.54 1.03 -12.63
N ASP A 129 -3.02 0.64 -13.78
CA ASP A 129 -1.69 0.05 -13.87
C ASP A 129 -0.67 1.19 -13.99
N ILE A 130 0.14 1.33 -12.95
CA ILE A 130 1.11 2.43 -12.83
C ILE A 130 2.17 2.38 -13.92
N PHE A 131 2.58 1.19 -14.39
CA PHE A 131 3.63 1.06 -15.41
C PHE A 131 3.14 1.43 -16.81
N THR A 132 1.90 1.08 -17.13
CA THR A 132 1.35 1.28 -18.47
C THR A 132 0.43 2.50 -18.56
N GLY A 133 -0.03 3.03 -17.42
CA GLY A 133 -1.06 4.07 -17.35
C GLY A 133 -2.45 3.57 -17.75
N LYS A 134 -2.63 2.26 -17.94
CA LYS A 134 -3.89 1.67 -18.33
C LYS A 134 -4.91 1.75 -17.19
N THR A 135 -6.08 2.28 -17.47
CA THR A 135 -7.14 2.45 -16.48
C THR A 135 -8.33 1.59 -16.83
N SER A 136 -9.03 1.11 -15.80
CA SER A 136 -10.29 0.38 -15.92
C SER A 136 -11.27 0.89 -14.89
N ILE A 137 -12.53 1.03 -15.29
CA ILE A 137 -13.61 1.48 -14.41
C ILE A 137 -14.75 0.48 -14.54
N ASN A 138 -15.37 0.13 -13.41
CA ASN A 138 -16.55 -0.72 -13.37
C ASN A 138 -17.53 -0.21 -12.31
N GLU A 139 -18.82 -0.49 -12.52
CA GLU A 139 -19.89 -0.19 -11.58
C GLU A 139 -20.77 -1.43 -11.40
N ILE A 140 -21.09 -1.74 -10.15
CA ILE A 140 -21.94 -2.85 -9.76
C ILE A 140 -23.08 -2.29 -8.92
N CYS A 141 -24.33 -2.56 -9.32
CA CYS A 141 -25.51 -2.22 -8.56
C CYS A 141 -26.34 -3.50 -8.31
N CYS A 142 -26.57 -3.84 -7.05
CA CYS A 142 -27.34 -5.03 -6.68
C CYS A 142 -28.17 -4.82 -5.41
N GLU A 143 -29.14 -5.71 -5.18
CA GLU A 143 -29.81 -5.79 -3.88
C GLU A 143 -28.79 -6.20 -2.82
N TYR A 144 -28.82 -5.53 -1.68
CA TYR A 144 -27.87 -5.82 -0.61
C TYR A 144 -28.26 -7.07 0.16
N TYR A 145 -27.39 -8.05 0.14
CA TYR A 145 -27.39 -9.19 1.05
C TYR A 145 -25.99 -9.36 1.60
N HIS A 146 -25.84 -9.44 2.90
CA HIS A 146 -24.51 -9.64 3.50
C HIS A 146 -24.08 -11.11 3.38
N ASN A 147 -23.69 -11.50 2.17
CA ASN A 147 -23.15 -12.83 1.85
C ASN A 147 -22.10 -12.74 0.73
N PRO A 148 -21.24 -13.76 0.55
CA PRO A 148 -20.20 -13.75 -0.47
C PRO A 148 -20.71 -13.49 -1.88
N THR A 149 -21.87 -14.04 -2.26
CA THR A 149 -22.40 -13.95 -3.64
C THR A 149 -22.74 -12.53 -4.07
N THR A 150 -23.02 -11.63 -3.13
CA THR A 150 -23.22 -10.20 -3.42
C THR A 150 -21.95 -9.55 -3.98
N TYR A 151 -20.80 -10.13 -3.69
CA TYR A 151 -19.49 -9.56 -4.04
C TYR A 151 -18.75 -10.35 -5.13
N ASP A 152 -19.38 -11.33 -5.79
CA ASP A 152 -18.77 -12.17 -6.83
C ASP A 152 -18.15 -11.36 -7.98
N GLU A 153 -18.83 -10.30 -8.44
CA GLU A 153 -18.30 -9.43 -9.51
C GLU A 153 -17.11 -8.60 -9.03
N LEU A 154 -17.11 -8.18 -7.76
CA LEU A 154 -15.97 -7.50 -7.16
C LEU A 154 -14.78 -8.46 -7.00
N GLU A 155 -15.01 -9.69 -6.51
CA GLU A 155 -13.98 -10.72 -6.41
C GLU A 155 -13.34 -10.99 -7.77
N LYS A 156 -14.16 -11.15 -8.81
CA LYS A 156 -13.68 -11.34 -10.18
C LYS A 156 -12.81 -10.18 -10.66
N PHE A 157 -13.21 -8.95 -10.38
CA PHE A 157 -12.42 -7.78 -10.73
C PHE A 157 -11.05 -7.80 -10.01
N ILE A 158 -11.05 -8.03 -8.71
CA ILE A 158 -9.83 -8.13 -7.89
C ILE A 158 -8.93 -9.26 -8.39
N SER A 159 -9.48 -10.41 -8.70
CA SER A 159 -8.71 -11.55 -9.24
C SER A 159 -8.05 -11.25 -10.58
N ILE A 160 -8.68 -10.45 -11.44
CA ILE A 160 -8.11 -10.06 -12.75
C ILE A 160 -6.94 -9.09 -12.58
N TYR A 161 -7.09 -8.08 -11.72
CA TYR A 161 -6.10 -7.00 -11.60
C TYR A 161 -5.06 -7.25 -10.53
N ASN A 162 -5.36 -8.06 -9.51
CA ASN A 162 -4.49 -8.40 -8.39
C ASN A 162 -3.71 -7.19 -7.84
N PRO A 163 -4.40 -6.17 -7.28
CA PRO A 163 -3.80 -4.90 -6.95
C PRO A 163 -2.76 -5.01 -5.83
N SER A 164 -1.65 -4.29 -5.99
CA SER A 164 -0.61 -4.15 -4.95
C SER A 164 -1.06 -3.25 -3.81
N GLU A 165 -1.92 -2.29 -4.12
CA GLU A 165 -2.50 -1.35 -3.17
C GLU A 165 -3.99 -1.16 -3.46
N THR A 166 -4.81 -1.17 -2.39
CA THR A 166 -6.26 -1.00 -2.51
C THR A 166 -6.73 0.09 -1.56
N ILE A 167 -7.56 1.00 -2.08
CA ILE A 167 -8.24 2.04 -1.31
C ILE A 167 -9.71 1.69 -1.28
N ILE A 168 -10.31 1.55 -0.10
CA ILE A 168 -11.73 1.28 0.09
C ILE A 168 -12.37 2.50 0.74
N ILE A 169 -13.39 3.04 0.11
CA ILE A 169 -14.18 4.18 0.59
C ILE A 169 -15.60 3.69 0.80
N SER A 170 -16.15 3.79 2.01
CA SER A 170 -17.49 3.25 2.27
C SER A 170 -18.22 3.95 3.42
N ASN A 171 -19.56 3.92 3.37
CA ASN A 171 -20.43 4.25 4.47
C ASN A 171 -20.85 3.03 5.32
N LEU A 172 -20.29 1.86 5.04
CA LEU A 172 -20.46 0.65 5.86
C LEU A 172 -19.49 0.65 7.04
N GLY A 173 -19.91 0.08 8.16
CA GLY A 173 -19.05 -0.09 9.33
C GLY A 173 -17.86 -1.03 9.07
N ARG A 174 -16.79 -0.84 9.81
CA ARG A 174 -15.52 -1.54 9.67
C ARG A 174 -15.64 -3.06 9.63
N GLU A 175 -16.47 -3.66 10.48
CA GLU A 175 -16.67 -5.11 10.54
C GLU A 175 -17.23 -5.69 9.23
N ILE A 176 -18.13 -4.93 8.57
CA ILE A 176 -18.69 -5.32 7.28
C ILE A 176 -17.62 -5.21 6.18
N ILE A 177 -16.83 -4.14 6.20
CA ILE A 177 -15.72 -3.94 5.25
C ILE A 177 -14.69 -5.07 5.38
N ASP A 178 -14.32 -5.46 6.59
CA ASP A 178 -13.38 -6.56 6.83
C ASP A 178 -13.95 -7.90 6.29
N SER A 179 -15.26 -8.12 6.43
CA SER A 179 -15.92 -9.28 5.82
C SER A 179 -15.90 -9.23 4.28
N ILE A 180 -16.10 -8.05 3.68
CA ILE A 180 -16.02 -7.86 2.23
C ILE A 180 -14.60 -8.14 1.73
N ILE A 181 -13.57 -7.67 2.42
CA ILE A 181 -12.17 -7.96 2.10
C ILE A 181 -11.93 -9.48 2.10
N GLN A 182 -12.47 -10.18 3.09
CA GLN A 182 -12.35 -11.63 3.18
C GLN A 182 -13.11 -12.33 2.05
N PHE A 183 -14.34 -11.93 1.73
CA PHE A 183 -15.16 -12.54 0.68
C PHE A 183 -14.56 -12.35 -0.70
N THR A 184 -13.96 -11.19 -0.96
CA THR A 184 -13.40 -10.84 -2.27
C THR A 184 -11.95 -11.25 -2.45
N GLY A 185 -11.33 -11.80 -1.41
CA GLY A 185 -9.93 -12.24 -1.46
C GLY A 185 -8.94 -11.11 -1.74
N ILE A 186 -9.23 -9.88 -1.30
CA ILE A 186 -8.29 -8.76 -1.43
C ILE A 186 -7.04 -9.06 -0.60
N THR A 187 -5.93 -9.32 -1.29
CA THR A 187 -4.62 -9.62 -0.68
C THR A 187 -3.59 -8.53 -0.98
N SER A 188 -4.05 -7.30 -1.25
CA SER A 188 -3.17 -6.17 -1.49
C SER A 188 -2.17 -6.00 -0.35
N ARG A 189 -0.94 -5.65 -0.69
CA ARG A 189 0.13 -5.42 0.30
C ARG A 189 -0.21 -4.28 1.25
N GLN A 190 -1.00 -3.32 0.78
CA GLN A 190 -1.51 -2.21 1.57
C GLN A 190 -2.98 -1.97 1.24
N ILE A 191 -3.81 -1.85 2.28
CA ILE A 191 -5.23 -1.55 2.19
C ILE A 191 -5.50 -0.31 3.02
N HIS A 192 -6.02 0.74 2.36
CA HIS A 192 -6.48 1.96 3.00
C HIS A 192 -7.99 1.95 3.10
N ILE A 193 -8.53 2.21 4.26
CA ILE A 193 -9.99 2.29 4.47
C ILE A 193 -10.35 3.69 4.91
N ILE A 194 -11.27 4.30 4.17
CA ILE A 194 -11.83 5.63 4.41
C ILE A 194 -13.32 5.45 4.70
N GLU A 195 -13.72 5.74 5.91
CA GLU A 195 -15.14 5.72 6.31
C GLU A 195 -15.78 7.05 5.90
N LEU A 196 -16.95 6.96 5.26
CA LEU A 196 -17.78 8.13 4.94
C LEU A 196 -18.78 8.34 6.07
N ASP A 197 -18.87 9.57 6.54
CA ASP A 197 -19.94 9.96 7.45
C ASP A 197 -21.28 9.84 6.72
N ASN A 198 -22.29 9.29 7.42
CA ASN A 198 -23.65 9.09 6.86
C ASN A 198 -24.45 10.41 6.67
N ASP A 199 -23.81 11.57 6.84
CA ASP A 199 -24.42 12.89 6.80
C ASP A 199 -24.35 13.58 5.42
N CYS A 200 -24.14 12.85 4.32
CA CYS A 200 -24.16 13.39 2.94
C CYS A 200 -25.33 12.83 2.13
#